data_e5a5ca78814f2ee2eb8e16761bd8d316
#
_entry.id   e5a5ca78814f2ee2eb8e16761bd8d316
#
_cell.length_a   1.000
_cell.length_b   1.000
_cell.length_c   1.000
_cell.angle_alpha   90.00
_cell.angle_beta   90.00
_cell.angle_gamma   90.00
#
_symmetry.space_group_name_H-M   'P 1'
#
loop_
_entity.id
_entity.type
_entity.pdbx_description
1 polymer ?
#
loop_
_entity_poly.entity_id
_entity_poly.type
_entity_poly.pdbx_seq_one_letter_code
_entity_poly.pdbx_strand_id
1 'polypeptide(L)'
;GFPHKGQSITECMNYSVGFRAPDQTELFQAIADDLLDSDKLTRRFIDRNRTYIDRPSAISPKDIMLLKQLLQQYVTNTQIDQVLTQHLSKQNEYLDAFPLETPLPSSYILALINQGVTLQLACGVRPVYLDYQVDDEFIFFINGHKFSTSATARLETSRILDNHQTFIKFNAEMTHDWIELIRELINLGYLEIVEED
;
A
#
# COMPACT_ATOMS: atom_id res chain seq x y z
N GLY A 1 -10.03 -22.68 -7.20
CA GLY A 1 -11.14 -21.98 -7.86
C GLY A 1 -12.25 -22.94 -8.19
N PHE A 2 -13.48 -22.46 -8.29
CA PHE A 2 -14.59 -23.28 -8.72
C PHE A 2 -14.50 -23.51 -10.22
N PRO A 3 -14.74 -24.73 -10.72
CA PRO A 3 -14.78 -24.99 -12.15
C PRO A 3 -15.97 -24.24 -12.78
N HIS A 4 -15.71 -23.51 -13.85
CA HIS A 4 -16.73 -22.79 -14.60
C HIS A 4 -16.57 -23.08 -16.09
N LYS A 5 -17.69 -23.06 -16.81
CA LYS A 5 -17.74 -23.27 -18.25
C LYS A 5 -18.58 -22.16 -18.87
N GLY A 6 -17.98 -21.41 -19.80
CA GLY A 6 -18.68 -20.47 -20.68
C GLY A 6 -18.86 -21.09 -22.06
N GLN A 7 -20.03 -20.88 -22.69
CA GLN A 7 -20.28 -21.27 -24.07
C GLN A 7 -20.84 -20.07 -24.82
N SER A 8 -20.20 -19.69 -25.90
CA SER A 8 -20.66 -18.66 -26.83
C SER A 8 -21.71 -19.26 -27.76
N ILE A 9 -22.85 -18.63 -27.90
CA ILE A 9 -23.93 -19.06 -28.80
C ILE A 9 -23.95 -18.21 -30.08
N THR A 10 -23.45 -16.97 -29.97
CA THR A 10 -23.29 -16.02 -31.08
C THR A 10 -21.89 -15.37 -31.00
N GLU A 11 -21.54 -14.51 -31.93
CA GLU A 11 -20.35 -13.68 -31.80
C GLU A 11 -20.44 -12.88 -30.51
N CYS A 12 -19.47 -13.07 -29.62
CA CYS A 12 -19.41 -12.37 -28.34
C CYS A 12 -17.97 -12.15 -27.90
N MET A 13 -17.77 -11.13 -27.08
CA MET A 13 -16.52 -10.87 -26.39
C MET A 13 -16.69 -11.24 -24.93
N ASN A 14 -15.79 -12.08 -24.41
CA ASN A 14 -15.81 -12.50 -23.02
C ASN A 14 -14.59 -11.92 -22.31
N TYR A 15 -14.81 -11.31 -21.15
CA TYR A 15 -13.75 -10.86 -20.25
C TYR A 15 -13.71 -11.79 -19.05
N SER A 16 -12.52 -12.26 -18.69
CA SER A 16 -12.28 -13.00 -17.46
C SER A 16 -11.48 -12.12 -16.51
N VAL A 17 -12.06 -11.81 -15.36
CA VAL A 17 -11.37 -11.06 -14.30
C VAL A 17 -10.98 -12.04 -13.22
N GLY A 18 -9.66 -12.18 -12.99
CA GLY A 18 -9.11 -13.03 -11.95
C GLY A 18 -8.53 -12.19 -10.83
N PHE A 19 -8.90 -12.51 -9.59
CA PHE A 19 -8.25 -11.93 -8.40
C PHE A 19 -7.33 -13.00 -7.81
N ARG A 20 -6.02 -12.69 -7.75
CA ARG A 20 -5.05 -13.54 -7.08
C ARG A 20 -4.86 -13.04 -5.66
N ALA A 21 -5.26 -13.85 -4.67
CA ALA A 21 -4.87 -13.61 -3.30
C ALA A 21 -3.39 -13.96 -3.11
N PRO A 22 -2.61 -13.20 -2.32
CA PRO A 22 -1.24 -13.55 -2.01
C PRO A 22 -1.20 -14.89 -1.25
N ASP A 23 -0.20 -15.69 -1.52
CA ASP A 23 0.03 -16.89 -0.74
C ASP A 23 0.94 -16.62 0.47
N GLN A 24 1.02 -17.58 1.37
CA GLN A 24 1.80 -17.45 2.59
C GLN A 24 3.29 -17.21 2.32
N THR A 25 3.85 -17.78 1.26
CA THR A 25 5.26 -17.64 0.89
C THR A 25 5.55 -16.22 0.42
N GLU A 26 4.66 -15.64 -0.40
CA GLU A 26 4.76 -14.26 -0.87
C GLU A 26 4.73 -13.25 0.30
N LEU A 27 3.88 -13.49 1.29
CA LEU A 27 3.82 -12.64 2.49
C LEU A 27 5.09 -12.74 3.34
N PHE A 28 5.62 -13.95 3.55
CA PHE A 28 6.89 -14.12 4.27
C PHE A 28 8.06 -13.49 3.51
N GLN A 29 8.06 -13.59 2.20
CA GLN A 29 9.09 -12.95 1.38
C GLN A 29 9.04 -11.42 1.51
N ALA A 30 7.85 -10.82 1.44
CA ALA A 30 7.69 -9.37 1.62
C ALA A 30 8.21 -8.89 2.98
N ILE A 31 7.95 -9.66 4.04
CA ILE A 31 8.47 -9.39 5.39
C ILE A 31 9.99 -9.51 5.44
N ALA A 32 10.56 -10.53 4.79
CA ALA A 32 12.01 -10.73 4.76
C ALA A 32 12.72 -9.62 3.98
N ASP A 33 12.14 -9.18 2.86
CA ASP A 33 12.66 -8.09 2.04
C ASP A 33 12.68 -6.77 2.83
N ASP A 34 11.59 -6.43 3.55
CA ASP A 34 11.55 -5.24 4.42
C ASP A 34 12.63 -5.29 5.52
N LEU A 35 12.87 -6.47 6.08
CA LEU A 35 13.94 -6.65 7.08
C LEU A 35 15.33 -6.43 6.50
N LEU A 36 15.55 -6.80 5.24
CA LEU A 36 16.84 -6.66 4.58
C LEU A 36 17.09 -5.21 4.13
N ASP A 37 16.02 -4.54 3.66
CA ASP A 37 16.10 -3.16 3.17
C ASP A 37 16.12 -2.12 4.30
N SER A 38 15.61 -2.50 5.46
CA SER A 38 15.63 -1.60 6.61
C SER A 38 17.00 -1.66 7.30
N ASP A 39 17.64 -0.50 7.54
CA ASP A 39 18.81 -0.37 8.43
C ASP A 39 18.49 -0.75 9.90
N LYS A 40 17.35 -1.37 10.14
CA LYS A 40 16.92 -1.84 11.45
C LYS A 40 17.85 -2.97 11.89
N LEU A 41 18.47 -2.77 13.05
CA LEU A 41 19.29 -3.79 13.70
C LEU A 41 18.50 -5.10 13.83
N THR A 42 18.81 -6.06 13.01
CA THR A 42 18.26 -7.41 13.13
C THR A 42 18.72 -8.00 14.48
N ARG A 43 17.77 -8.40 15.30
CA ARG A 43 18.08 -9.01 16.58
C ARG A 43 18.59 -10.42 16.35
N ARG A 44 19.81 -10.68 16.82
CA ARG A 44 20.35 -12.05 16.86
C ARG A 44 19.79 -12.82 18.03
N PHE A 45 19.58 -14.11 17.84
CA PHE A 45 19.34 -15.01 18.96
C PHE A 45 20.51 -14.94 19.94
N ILE A 46 20.25 -14.64 21.21
CA ILE A 46 21.24 -14.55 22.26
C ILE A 46 20.80 -15.48 23.38
N ASP A 47 21.59 -16.52 23.63
CA ASP A 47 21.41 -17.43 24.75
C ASP A 47 22.56 -17.24 25.78
N ARG A 48 22.42 -16.21 26.62
CA ARG A 48 23.42 -15.88 27.67
C ARG A 48 23.43 -16.88 28.83
N ASN A 49 22.36 -17.66 28.99
CA ASN A 49 22.14 -18.55 30.13
C ASN A 49 22.18 -20.02 29.71
N ARG A 50 22.86 -20.33 28.60
CA ARG A 50 22.98 -21.71 28.15
C ARG A 50 23.84 -22.51 29.14
N THR A 51 23.24 -23.49 29.74
CA THR A 51 23.97 -24.47 30.56
C THR A 51 24.56 -25.55 29.65
N TYR A 52 25.70 -26.12 30.07
CA TYR A 52 26.31 -27.24 29.37
C TYR A 52 25.34 -28.42 29.25
N ILE A 53 25.27 -29.00 28.07
CA ILE A 53 24.49 -30.22 27.80
C ILE A 53 25.43 -31.30 27.24
N ASP A 54 25.30 -32.51 27.74
CA ASP A 54 26.10 -33.66 27.31
C ASP A 54 25.88 -34.10 25.87
N ARG A 55 24.88 -33.51 25.19
CA ARG A 55 24.53 -33.77 23.80
C ARG A 55 24.66 -32.51 22.97
N PRO A 56 25.85 -32.17 22.50
CA PRO A 56 26.14 -30.91 21.81
C PRO A 56 25.39 -30.73 20.48
N SER A 57 24.95 -31.82 19.85
CA SER A 57 24.17 -31.80 18.60
C SER A 57 22.66 -31.70 18.83
N ALA A 58 22.20 -31.71 20.09
CA ALA A 58 20.76 -31.63 20.39
C ALA A 58 20.31 -30.17 20.52
N ILE A 59 19.24 -29.83 19.83
CA ILE A 59 18.54 -28.56 20.02
C ILE A 59 17.42 -28.76 21.04
N SER A 60 17.43 -28.00 22.11
CA SER A 60 16.43 -28.16 23.17
C SER A 60 15.06 -27.57 22.74
N PRO A 61 13.93 -28.10 23.30
CA PRO A 61 12.63 -27.48 23.13
C PRO A 61 12.59 -25.99 23.51
N LYS A 62 13.37 -25.62 24.53
CA LYS A 62 13.52 -24.23 24.98
C LYS A 62 14.16 -23.36 23.92
N ASP A 63 15.21 -23.82 23.23
CA ASP A 63 15.88 -23.08 22.16
C ASP A 63 14.90 -22.84 21.00
N ILE A 64 14.14 -23.88 20.61
CA ILE A 64 13.12 -23.76 19.58
C ILE A 64 12.01 -22.77 19.98
N MET A 65 11.59 -22.78 21.24
CA MET A 65 10.60 -21.83 21.74
C MET A 65 11.12 -20.40 21.67
N LEU A 66 12.35 -20.15 22.06
CA LEU A 66 12.97 -18.82 22.00
C LEU A 66 13.13 -18.32 20.55
N LEU A 67 13.51 -19.19 19.62
CA LEU A 67 13.56 -18.86 18.19
C LEU A 67 12.18 -18.51 17.63
N LYS A 68 11.15 -19.27 17.99
CA LYS A 68 9.76 -18.95 17.61
C LYS A 68 9.32 -17.60 18.18
N GLN A 69 9.64 -17.31 19.43
CA GLN A 69 9.33 -16.01 20.06
C GLN A 69 10.04 -14.86 19.35
N LEU A 70 11.30 -15.03 18.94
CA LEU A 70 12.03 -14.02 18.17
C LEU A 70 11.31 -13.69 16.85
N LEU A 71 10.83 -14.70 16.13
CA LEU A 71 10.05 -14.51 14.91
C LEU A 71 8.68 -13.86 15.22
N GLN A 72 7.97 -14.35 16.23
CA GLN A 72 6.67 -13.82 16.61
C GLN A 72 6.72 -12.34 17.01
N GLN A 73 7.76 -11.93 17.75
CA GLN A 73 7.93 -10.53 18.14
C GLN A 73 8.01 -9.58 16.94
N TYR A 74 8.55 -10.05 15.82
CA TYR A 74 8.55 -9.25 14.60
C TYR A 74 7.19 -9.25 13.93
N VAL A 75 6.54 -10.40 13.79
CA VAL A 75 5.24 -10.54 13.12
C VAL A 75 4.11 -9.80 13.85
N THR A 76 4.23 -9.54 15.14
CA THR A 76 3.23 -8.78 15.91
C THR A 76 3.49 -7.27 15.98
N ASN A 77 4.51 -6.78 15.29
CA ASN A 77 4.82 -5.36 15.26
C ASN A 77 3.90 -4.65 14.24
N THR A 78 3.34 -3.49 14.60
CA THR A 78 2.50 -2.65 13.74
C THR A 78 3.17 -2.27 12.41
N GLN A 79 4.50 -2.30 12.35
CA GLN A 79 5.24 -2.07 11.10
C GLN A 79 4.94 -3.12 10.02
N ILE A 80 4.62 -4.36 10.41
CA ILE A 80 4.22 -5.42 9.48
C ILE A 80 2.93 -5.07 8.75
N ASP A 81 2.00 -4.43 9.43
CA ASP A 81 0.73 -4.04 8.81
C ASP A 81 0.97 -3.13 7.60
N GLN A 82 1.93 -2.21 7.68
CA GLN A 82 2.34 -1.38 6.55
C GLN A 82 3.03 -2.20 5.46
N VAL A 83 3.92 -3.12 5.82
CA VAL A 83 4.62 -4.01 4.85
C VAL A 83 3.62 -4.86 4.08
N LEU A 84 2.65 -5.45 4.78
CA LEU A 84 1.59 -6.25 4.16
C LEU A 84 0.69 -5.38 3.26
N THR A 85 0.32 -4.19 3.71
CA THR A 85 -0.49 -3.24 2.92
C THR A 85 0.26 -2.80 1.66
N GLN A 86 1.55 -2.50 1.77
CA GLN A 86 2.43 -2.19 0.65
C GLN A 86 2.49 -3.35 -0.35
N HIS A 87 2.68 -4.57 0.15
CA HIS A 87 2.71 -5.77 -0.70
C HIS A 87 1.38 -5.97 -1.43
N LEU A 88 0.24 -5.82 -0.73
CA LEU A 88 -1.09 -5.95 -1.30
C LEU A 88 -1.42 -4.87 -2.35
N SER A 89 -0.75 -3.71 -2.28
CA SER A 89 -0.92 -2.64 -3.27
C SER A 89 -0.16 -2.88 -4.57
N LYS A 90 0.85 -3.78 -4.57
CA LYS A 90 1.64 -4.10 -5.76
C LYS A 90 0.76 -4.79 -6.79
N GLN A 91 0.85 -4.31 -8.01
CA GLN A 91 0.15 -4.90 -9.14
C GLN A 91 1.16 -5.68 -9.99
N ASN A 92 0.78 -6.91 -10.35
CA ASN A 92 1.62 -7.78 -11.18
C ASN A 92 1.48 -7.49 -12.68
N GLU A 93 0.55 -6.63 -13.05
CA GLU A 93 0.27 -6.24 -14.42
C GLU A 93 0.69 -4.78 -14.65
N TYR A 94 0.89 -4.44 -15.92
CA TYR A 94 1.25 -3.08 -16.29
C TYR A 94 0.13 -2.12 -15.88
N LEU A 95 0.49 -1.12 -15.10
CA LEU A 95 -0.38 -0.02 -14.76
C LEU A 95 -0.33 0.98 -15.93
N ASP A 96 -1.49 1.35 -16.50
CA ASP A 96 -1.59 2.37 -17.54
C ASP A 96 -1.47 3.81 -16.97
N ALA A 97 -0.87 3.95 -15.80
CA ALA A 97 -0.58 5.23 -15.19
C ALA A 97 0.85 5.66 -15.54
N PHE A 98 0.97 6.73 -16.28
CA PHE A 98 2.26 7.29 -16.70
C PHE A 98 2.44 8.68 -16.10
N PRO A 99 3.64 8.98 -15.57
CA PRO A 99 3.96 10.33 -15.14
C PRO A 99 3.75 11.34 -16.25
N LEU A 100 3.28 12.53 -15.88
CA LEU A 100 3.12 13.62 -16.84
C LEU A 100 4.48 14.03 -17.43
N GLU A 101 4.56 14.23 -18.75
CA GLU A 101 5.77 14.72 -19.41
C GLU A 101 6.23 16.08 -18.85
N THR A 102 5.27 16.94 -18.52
CA THR A 102 5.51 18.23 -17.88
C THR A 102 4.77 18.28 -16.55
N PRO A 103 5.49 18.20 -15.41
CA PRO A 103 4.86 18.24 -14.10
C PRO A 103 4.10 19.56 -13.86
N LEU A 104 2.90 19.45 -13.31
CA LEU A 104 2.09 20.59 -12.91
C LEU A 104 2.62 21.21 -11.62
N PRO A 105 2.72 22.55 -11.51
CA PRO A 105 3.16 23.20 -10.29
C PRO A 105 2.03 23.27 -9.25
N SER A 106 2.39 23.33 -7.95
CA SER A 106 1.45 23.42 -6.82
C SER A 106 0.49 24.59 -6.93
N SER A 107 0.94 25.72 -7.48
CA SER A 107 0.08 26.89 -7.69
C SER A 107 -1.06 26.65 -8.66
N TYR A 108 -0.83 25.83 -9.68
CA TYR A 108 -1.87 25.45 -10.64
C TYR A 108 -2.91 24.52 -9.98
N ILE A 109 -2.44 23.50 -9.26
CA ILE A 109 -3.33 22.58 -8.53
C ILE A 109 -4.17 23.35 -7.49
N LEU A 110 -3.55 24.24 -6.73
CA LEU A 110 -4.26 25.08 -5.76
C LEU A 110 -5.35 25.95 -6.45
N ALA A 111 -5.04 26.52 -7.60
CA ALA A 111 -6.01 27.32 -8.36
C ALA A 111 -7.21 26.49 -8.81
N LEU A 112 -6.98 25.26 -9.29
CA LEU A 112 -8.04 24.33 -9.67
C LEU A 112 -8.92 23.95 -8.47
N ILE A 113 -8.32 23.57 -7.34
CA ILE A 113 -9.04 23.18 -6.15
C ILE A 113 -9.89 24.36 -5.61
N ASN A 114 -9.38 25.61 -5.68
CA ASN A 114 -10.13 26.78 -5.26
C ASN A 114 -11.37 27.04 -6.13
N GLN A 115 -11.29 26.76 -7.42
CA GLN A 115 -12.42 26.86 -8.35
C GLN A 115 -13.41 25.69 -8.17
N GLY A 116 -12.94 24.57 -7.70
CA GLY A 116 -13.61 23.29 -7.67
C GLY A 116 -13.18 22.45 -8.89
N VAL A 117 -12.76 21.23 -8.65
CA VAL A 117 -12.25 20.31 -9.67
C VAL A 117 -12.73 18.90 -9.39
N THR A 118 -13.04 18.15 -10.44
CA THR A 118 -13.29 16.71 -10.33
C THR A 118 -11.99 15.97 -10.61
N LEU A 119 -11.57 15.14 -9.63
CA LEU A 119 -10.45 14.22 -9.80
C LEU A 119 -10.97 12.81 -10.01
N GLN A 120 -10.25 12.07 -10.83
CA GLN A 120 -10.54 10.68 -11.16
C GLN A 120 -9.30 9.82 -10.90
N LEU A 121 -9.48 8.62 -10.32
CA LEU A 121 -8.43 7.62 -10.31
C LEU A 121 -8.16 7.13 -11.73
N ALA A 122 -6.91 7.15 -12.16
CA ALA A 122 -6.51 6.63 -13.46
C ALA A 122 -6.90 5.13 -13.58
N CYS A 123 -7.16 4.71 -14.81
CA CYS A 123 -7.62 3.35 -15.07
C CYS A 123 -6.62 2.32 -14.52
N GLY A 124 -7.12 1.36 -13.75
CA GLY A 124 -6.31 0.30 -13.15
C GLY A 124 -5.58 0.70 -11.86
N VAL A 125 -5.55 1.97 -11.47
CA VAL A 125 -4.96 2.39 -10.21
C VAL A 125 -5.77 1.87 -9.03
N ARG A 126 -5.11 1.17 -8.11
CA ARG A 126 -5.72 0.59 -6.93
C ARG A 126 -4.99 1.03 -5.67
N PRO A 127 -5.46 2.08 -5.01
CA PRO A 127 -4.96 2.49 -3.70
C PRO A 127 -5.32 1.44 -2.63
N VAL A 128 -4.44 1.26 -1.65
CA VAL A 128 -4.69 0.38 -0.50
C VAL A 128 -4.21 1.07 0.77
N TYR A 129 -5.02 1.08 1.82
CA TYR A 129 -4.68 1.65 3.12
C TYR A 129 -5.27 0.82 4.27
N LEU A 130 -4.75 1.02 5.48
CA LEU A 130 -5.29 0.39 6.69
C LEU A 130 -6.54 1.15 7.16
N ASP A 131 -7.63 0.43 7.43
CA ASP A 131 -8.88 1.02 7.94
C ASP A 131 -8.82 1.39 9.43
N TYR A 132 -7.64 1.54 9.97
CA TYR A 132 -7.39 2.03 11.32
C TYR A 132 -6.20 2.98 11.32
N GLN A 133 -6.14 3.83 12.35
CA GLN A 133 -5.08 4.81 12.45
C GLN A 133 -3.81 4.16 13.00
N VAL A 134 -2.70 4.38 12.31
CA VAL A 134 -1.36 4.09 12.79
C VAL A 134 -0.63 5.43 12.86
N ASP A 135 -0.31 5.88 14.04
CA ASP A 135 0.31 7.18 14.30
C ASP A 135 -0.58 8.40 13.93
N ASP A 136 0.01 9.58 13.84
CA ASP A 136 -0.69 10.85 13.51
C ASP A 136 -0.75 11.10 11.98
N GLU A 137 -0.44 10.10 11.18
CA GLU A 137 -0.44 10.16 9.72
C GLU A 137 -1.48 9.22 9.11
N PHE A 138 -2.06 9.63 8.00
CA PHE A 138 -2.80 8.74 7.12
C PHE A 138 -1.86 8.22 6.03
N ILE A 139 -1.60 6.92 6.05
CA ILE A 139 -0.68 6.24 5.14
C ILE A 139 -1.48 5.36 4.18
N PHE A 140 -1.16 5.44 2.89
CA PHE A 140 -1.69 4.56 1.86
C PHE A 140 -0.61 4.19 0.84
N PHE A 141 -0.91 3.21 0.02
CA PHE A 141 0.02 2.68 -0.98
C PHE A 141 -0.66 2.57 -2.34
N ILE A 142 0.08 2.88 -3.39
CA ILE A 142 -0.29 2.66 -4.78
C ILE A 142 0.88 1.96 -5.46
N ASN A 143 0.65 0.77 -6.00
CA ASN A 143 1.66 -0.04 -6.69
C ASN A 143 2.99 -0.20 -5.93
N GLY A 144 2.90 -0.36 -4.60
CA GLY A 144 4.07 -0.49 -3.72
C GLY A 144 4.72 0.81 -3.29
N HIS A 145 4.32 1.96 -3.84
CA HIS A 145 4.80 3.27 -3.39
C HIS A 145 4.00 3.76 -2.19
N LYS A 146 4.71 4.21 -1.16
CA LYS A 146 4.12 4.77 0.06
C LYS A 146 3.83 6.24 -0.11
N PHE A 147 2.63 6.65 0.26
CA PHE A 147 2.20 8.04 0.38
C PHE A 147 1.67 8.29 1.79
N SER A 148 1.82 9.52 2.26
CA SER A 148 1.26 9.90 3.56
C SER A 148 0.73 11.34 3.56
N THR A 149 -0.20 11.60 4.45
CA THR A 149 -0.71 12.93 4.75
C THR A 149 -1.12 13.00 6.22
N SER A 150 -1.45 14.19 6.70
CA SER A 150 -1.89 14.37 8.09
C SER A 150 -3.18 13.58 8.37
N ALA A 151 -3.36 13.13 9.60
CA ALA A 151 -4.58 12.46 10.03
C ALA A 151 -5.85 13.32 9.83
N THR A 152 -5.72 14.65 9.87
CA THR A 152 -6.84 15.60 9.63
C THR A 152 -7.33 15.55 8.18
N ALA A 153 -6.45 15.28 7.21
CA ALA A 153 -6.78 15.17 5.80
C ALA A 153 -7.27 13.75 5.39
N ARG A 154 -7.32 12.80 6.34
CA ARG A 154 -7.71 11.41 6.08
C ARG A 154 -9.05 11.30 5.36
N LEU A 155 -10.07 12.03 5.84
CA LEU A 155 -11.42 11.95 5.29
C LEU A 155 -11.47 12.36 3.81
N GLU A 156 -10.87 13.48 3.48
CA GLU A 156 -10.85 13.96 2.09
C GLU A 156 -9.97 13.07 1.20
N THR A 157 -8.85 12.59 1.73
CA THR A 157 -7.97 11.69 0.98
C THR A 157 -8.66 10.35 0.72
N SER A 158 -9.26 9.72 1.73
CA SER A 158 -9.96 8.43 1.55
C SER A 158 -11.14 8.56 0.58
N ARG A 159 -11.88 9.68 0.58
CA ARG A 159 -12.92 9.92 -0.42
C ARG A 159 -12.39 9.86 -1.87
N ILE A 160 -11.20 10.42 -2.11
CA ILE A 160 -10.57 10.37 -3.43
C ILE A 160 -10.13 8.93 -3.76
N LEU A 161 -9.56 8.23 -2.78
CA LEU A 161 -9.04 6.88 -3.00
C LEU A 161 -10.13 5.81 -3.16
N ASP A 162 -11.29 6.00 -2.52
CA ASP A 162 -12.40 5.03 -2.51
C ASP A 162 -13.39 5.23 -3.65
N ASN A 163 -13.36 6.37 -4.32
CA ASN A 163 -14.29 6.69 -5.40
C ASN A 163 -13.57 6.84 -6.73
N HIS A 164 -14.20 6.36 -7.80
CA HIS A 164 -13.64 6.51 -9.14
C HIS A 164 -13.49 7.97 -9.54
N GLN A 165 -14.50 8.81 -9.21
CA GLN A 165 -14.48 10.26 -9.43
C GLN A 165 -14.89 10.98 -8.15
N THR A 166 -14.21 12.07 -7.82
CA THR A 166 -14.49 12.87 -6.64
C THR A 166 -14.38 14.35 -6.95
N PHE A 167 -15.47 15.08 -6.75
CA PHE A 167 -15.44 16.54 -6.78
C PHE A 167 -14.81 17.08 -5.49
N ILE A 168 -13.80 17.92 -5.63
CA ILE A 168 -13.12 18.61 -4.54
C ILE A 168 -13.15 20.12 -4.73
N LYS A 169 -13.36 20.82 -3.61
CA LYS A 169 -13.26 22.26 -3.54
C LYS A 169 -12.57 22.63 -2.24
N PHE A 170 -11.74 23.65 -2.25
CA PHE A 170 -10.94 24.03 -1.11
C PHE A 170 -11.77 24.18 0.18
N ASN A 171 -11.29 23.58 1.25
CA ASN A 171 -11.83 23.72 2.59
C ASN A 171 -10.68 23.88 3.61
N ALA A 172 -11.02 24.18 4.87
CA ALA A 172 -10.05 24.47 5.93
C ALA A 172 -9.22 23.25 6.38
N GLU A 173 -9.58 22.04 5.98
CA GLU A 173 -8.85 20.80 6.31
C GLU A 173 -7.73 20.50 5.30
N MET A 174 -7.76 21.18 4.13
CA MET A 174 -6.77 21.01 3.07
C MET A 174 -5.53 21.84 3.36
N THR A 175 -4.53 21.18 3.93
CA THR A 175 -3.23 21.78 4.22
C THR A 175 -2.36 21.90 2.97
N HIS A 176 -1.27 22.66 3.07
CA HIS A 176 -0.27 22.73 2.00
C HIS A 176 0.27 21.33 1.64
N ASP A 177 0.57 20.51 2.64
CA ASP A 177 1.10 19.15 2.44
C ASP A 177 0.09 18.25 1.71
N TRP A 178 -1.21 18.44 1.95
CA TRP A 178 -2.24 17.74 1.23
C TRP A 178 -2.32 18.17 -0.25
N ILE A 179 -2.15 19.46 -0.55
CA ILE A 179 -2.09 19.96 -1.93
C ILE A 179 -0.86 19.39 -2.66
N GLU A 180 0.28 19.32 -1.99
CA GLU A 180 1.49 18.71 -2.54
C GLU A 180 1.29 17.21 -2.83
N LEU A 181 0.61 16.49 -1.95
CA LEU A 181 0.24 15.09 -2.16
C LEU A 181 -0.64 14.94 -3.42
N ILE A 182 -1.70 15.74 -3.56
CA ILE A 182 -2.57 15.69 -4.75
C ILE A 182 -1.77 16.01 -6.01
N ARG A 183 -0.91 17.02 -5.96
CA ARG A 183 0.00 17.36 -7.07
C ARG A 183 0.90 16.18 -7.44
N GLU A 184 1.48 15.52 -6.44
CA GLU A 184 2.35 14.37 -6.66
C GLU A 184 1.58 13.22 -7.34
N LEU A 185 0.38 12.89 -6.85
CA LEU A 185 -0.45 11.83 -7.42
C LEU A 185 -0.85 12.13 -8.86
N ILE A 186 -1.17 13.40 -9.18
CA ILE A 186 -1.48 13.83 -10.55
C ILE A 186 -0.23 13.73 -11.43
N ASN A 187 0.91 14.23 -10.97
CA ASN A 187 2.15 14.22 -11.74
C ASN A 187 2.68 12.79 -12.00
N LEU A 188 2.38 11.84 -11.10
CA LEU A 188 2.67 10.42 -11.27
C LEU A 188 1.65 9.69 -12.17
N GLY A 189 0.56 10.36 -12.57
CA GLY A 189 -0.49 9.77 -13.38
C GLY A 189 -1.44 8.86 -12.61
N TYR A 190 -1.47 8.92 -11.28
CA TYR A 190 -2.41 8.14 -10.47
C TYR A 190 -3.77 8.81 -10.33
N LEU A 191 -3.79 10.14 -10.44
CA LEU A 191 -5.00 10.93 -10.49
C LEU A 191 -5.05 11.75 -11.80
N GLU A 192 -6.21 11.85 -12.39
CA GLU A 192 -6.51 12.62 -13.58
C GLU A 192 -7.47 13.76 -13.23
N ILE A 193 -7.29 14.90 -13.89
CA ILE A 193 -8.22 16.03 -13.81
C ILE A 193 -9.31 15.79 -14.87
N VAL A 194 -10.56 15.73 -14.44
CA VAL A 194 -11.70 15.60 -15.35
C VAL A 194 -12.08 16.99 -15.86
N GLU A 195 -11.95 17.21 -17.16
CA GLU A 195 -12.46 18.41 -17.79
C GLU A 195 -13.99 18.29 -17.94
N GLU A 196 -14.72 19.28 -17.46
CA GLU A 196 -16.17 19.37 -17.74
C GLU A 196 -16.33 19.84 -19.18
N ASP A 197 -16.99 19.01 -20.00
CA ASP A 197 -17.38 19.34 -21.38
C ASP A 197 -18.42 20.48 -21.45
#